data_34423dd12b7e585815c6916cab918629
#
_entry.id   34423dd12b7e585815c6916cab918629
#
_cell.length_a   1.000
_cell.length_b   1.000
_cell.length_c   1.000
_cell.angle_alpha   90.00
_cell.angle_beta   90.00
_cell.angle_gamma   90.00
#
_symmetry.space_group_name_H-M   'P 1'
#
loop_
_entity.id
_entity.type
_entity.pdbx_description
1 polymer ?
#
loop_
_entity_poly.entity_id
_entity_poly.type
_entity_poly.pdbx_seq_one_letter_code
_entity_poly.pdbx_strand_id
1 'polypeptide(L)'
;MNPYDFVRIDWSKPPVRRAYTPHDRFDGWTGRLEGQITAETPLFIQGSAPARGGTGPKRFQTSAQGTPIIPGSSLKGLFRSLVETVAPGCWWLYNGTYRDHVDYRQKLPQPFQQCSTLNDLCPACRLFGLVHRRGALLLGKVSFDDAICIREVGHDPIFTPILDAPKPRHRAWYLDGSGQRVAGRKFYFHQSSIQTERGPRTSQKGEPLNQHIAPLGAGTAFTFTTRFTNVADDELPLLLYALVLEQRDLGHERDLRHKLGYAKPAGLGSVHVQVTRMVRWRDSARYTGGQVETYEGERLHALVSQQIAPYVADTASVTLQDLRRIWRWPPTGTYRYPDRNWFRANPAAPISQTR
;
A
#
# COMPACT_ATOMS: atom_id res chain seq x y z
N MET A 1 -2.87 -19.38 -11.14
CA MET A 1 -3.52 -18.30 -10.34
C MET A 1 -2.94 -16.95 -10.72
N ASN A 2 -3.79 -15.89 -10.80
CA ASN A 2 -3.36 -14.52 -11.08
C ASN A 2 -2.56 -13.92 -9.90
N PRO A 3 -1.51 -13.12 -10.11
CA PRO A 3 -0.64 -12.60 -9.04
C PRO A 3 -1.29 -11.51 -8.17
N TYR A 4 -2.51 -11.10 -8.47
CA TYR A 4 -3.29 -10.16 -7.67
C TYR A 4 -4.76 -10.57 -7.60
N ASP A 5 -5.46 -10.01 -6.64
CA ASP A 5 -6.91 -10.05 -6.57
C ASP A 5 -7.44 -8.68 -6.12
N PHE A 6 -8.75 -8.53 -6.14
CA PHE A 6 -9.41 -7.34 -5.62
C PHE A 6 -9.85 -7.57 -4.18
N VAL A 7 -9.51 -6.63 -3.32
CA VAL A 7 -10.12 -6.48 -2.01
C VAL A 7 -11.47 -5.80 -2.23
N ARG A 8 -12.53 -6.54 -2.00
CA ARG A 8 -13.90 -6.04 -2.16
C ARG A 8 -14.20 -4.91 -1.19
N ILE A 9 -15.02 -3.99 -1.62
CA ILE A 9 -15.50 -2.88 -0.80
C ILE A 9 -16.97 -3.17 -0.44
N ASP A 10 -17.33 -2.96 0.80
CA ASP A 10 -18.73 -2.97 1.21
C ASP A 10 -19.39 -1.67 0.74
N TRP A 11 -20.01 -1.71 -0.42
CA TRP A 11 -20.66 -0.56 -1.04
C TRP A 11 -21.86 -0.04 -0.26
N SER A 12 -22.35 -0.78 0.73
CA SER A 12 -23.44 -0.35 1.62
C SER A 12 -22.93 0.56 2.75
N LYS A 13 -21.61 0.58 2.98
CA LYS A 13 -20.95 1.38 4.00
C LYS A 13 -20.09 2.48 3.36
N PRO A 14 -20.68 3.61 2.99
CA PRO A 14 -19.93 4.71 2.39
C PRO A 14 -18.90 5.29 3.37
N PRO A 15 -17.89 6.03 2.86
CA PRO A 15 -16.94 6.72 3.71
C PRO A 15 -17.61 7.62 4.74
N VAL A 16 -17.22 7.50 6.00
CA VAL A 16 -17.62 8.47 7.05
C VAL A 16 -16.85 9.76 6.81
N ARG A 17 -17.53 10.72 6.18
CA ARG A 17 -16.93 12.00 5.83
C ARG A 17 -17.14 13.04 6.92
N ARG A 18 -16.13 13.86 7.15
CA ARG A 18 -16.13 14.96 8.12
C ARG A 18 -15.34 16.14 7.58
N ALA A 19 -15.55 17.32 8.15
CA ALA A 19 -14.69 18.47 7.92
C ALA A 19 -13.26 18.18 8.40
N TYR A 20 -12.29 18.86 7.80
CA TYR A 20 -10.93 18.86 8.31
C TYR A 20 -10.87 19.50 9.71
N THR A 21 -9.88 19.13 10.51
CA THR A 21 -9.57 19.81 11.75
C THR A 21 -8.68 21.01 11.42
N PRO A 22 -9.09 22.26 11.69
CA PRO A 22 -8.27 23.43 11.47
C PRO A 22 -6.95 23.39 12.26
N HIS A 23 -5.92 24.04 11.77
CA HIS A 23 -4.60 24.06 12.41
C HIS A 23 -4.55 24.83 13.73
N ASP A 24 -5.56 25.62 14.04
CA ASP A 24 -5.75 26.35 15.29
C ASP A 24 -6.48 25.56 16.40
N ARG A 25 -6.94 24.34 16.08
CA ARG A 25 -7.56 23.42 17.04
C ARG A 25 -6.63 22.24 17.32
N PHE A 26 -6.26 22.08 18.59
CA PHE A 26 -5.27 21.11 19.05
C PHE A 26 -5.91 20.06 19.99
N ASP A 27 -6.90 19.33 19.48
CA ASP A 27 -7.67 18.36 20.29
C ASP A 27 -7.14 16.91 20.13
N GLY A 28 -6.32 16.67 19.12
CA GLY A 28 -5.84 15.35 18.75
C GLY A 28 -4.51 14.96 19.38
N TRP A 29 -4.03 13.81 18.94
CA TRP A 29 -2.72 13.29 19.27
C TRP A 29 -1.67 13.82 18.31
N THR A 30 -0.55 14.29 18.85
CA THR A 30 0.65 14.62 18.10
C THR A 30 1.79 13.74 18.58
N GLY A 31 2.72 13.38 17.67
CA GLY A 31 3.82 12.54 18.05
C GLY A 31 4.59 11.95 16.87
N ARG A 32 5.35 10.90 17.19
CA ARG A 32 6.12 10.15 16.21
C ARG A 32 6.11 8.66 16.51
N LEU A 33 6.22 7.88 15.45
CA LEU A 33 6.43 6.45 15.45
C LEU A 33 7.77 6.16 14.79
N GLU A 34 8.58 5.39 15.44
CA GLU A 34 9.85 4.87 14.90
C GLU A 34 9.71 3.37 14.71
N GLY A 35 10.34 2.84 13.65
CA GLY A 35 10.22 1.42 13.39
C GLY A 35 11.22 0.91 12.36
N GLN A 36 11.06 -0.36 12.03
CA GLN A 36 11.89 -1.08 11.09
C GLN A 36 11.05 -1.70 9.97
N ILE A 37 11.60 -1.70 8.77
CA ILE A 37 11.07 -2.42 7.63
C ILE A 37 12.09 -3.46 7.21
N THR A 38 11.72 -4.74 7.26
CA THR A 38 12.57 -5.84 6.81
C THR A 38 12.01 -6.45 5.54
N ALA A 39 12.84 -6.60 4.52
CA ALA A 39 12.47 -7.27 3.29
C ALA A 39 12.37 -8.78 3.51
N GLU A 40 11.20 -9.37 3.31
CA GLU A 40 10.95 -10.81 3.38
C GLU A 40 11.25 -11.51 2.04
N THR A 41 11.12 -10.78 0.95
CA THR A 41 11.51 -11.17 -0.40
C THR A 41 12.36 -10.07 -1.01
N PRO A 42 13.13 -10.33 -2.09
CA PRO A 42 13.91 -9.26 -2.73
C PRO A 42 13.06 -8.02 -2.98
N LEU A 43 13.62 -6.86 -2.65
CA LEU A 43 12.94 -5.56 -2.72
C LEU A 43 13.58 -4.71 -3.81
N PHE A 44 12.78 -4.07 -4.64
CA PHE A 44 13.26 -3.10 -5.61
C PHE A 44 12.40 -1.83 -5.62
N ILE A 45 13.06 -0.71 -5.42
CA ILE A 45 12.50 0.63 -5.62
C ILE A 45 13.42 1.34 -6.59
N GLN A 46 12.88 1.75 -7.73
CA GLN A 46 13.69 2.32 -8.79
C GLN A 46 14.24 3.68 -8.37
N GLY A 47 15.55 3.81 -8.40
CA GLY A 47 16.27 5.07 -8.28
C GLY A 47 16.19 5.92 -9.56
N SER A 48 16.96 6.99 -9.56
CA SER A 48 17.14 7.81 -10.76
C SER A 48 17.59 6.94 -11.94
N ALA A 49 17.08 7.23 -13.12
CA ALA A 49 17.48 6.53 -14.32
C ALA A 49 19.01 6.63 -14.50
N PRO A 50 19.69 5.56 -14.93
CA PRO A 50 21.09 5.67 -15.32
C PRO A 50 21.25 6.74 -16.41
N ALA A 51 22.40 7.36 -16.47
CA ALA A 51 22.71 8.34 -17.52
C ALA A 51 22.32 7.74 -18.89
N ARG A 52 21.82 8.61 -19.81
CA ARG A 52 21.41 8.18 -21.16
C ARG A 52 22.48 7.28 -21.79
N GLY A 53 22.09 6.04 -22.17
CA GLY A 53 22.98 5.07 -22.82
C GLY A 53 23.54 3.96 -21.92
N GLY A 54 23.26 3.96 -20.61
CA GLY A 54 23.68 2.88 -19.70
C GLY A 54 22.99 1.54 -20.03
N THR A 55 23.78 0.47 -20.26
CA THR A 55 23.30 -0.89 -20.57
C THR A 55 23.13 -1.78 -19.33
N GLY A 56 23.47 -1.29 -18.13
CA GLY A 56 23.42 -2.03 -16.87
C GLY A 56 22.02 -2.16 -16.27
N PRO A 57 21.86 -2.94 -15.19
CA PRO A 57 20.61 -3.07 -14.48
C PRO A 57 20.22 -1.72 -13.86
N LYS A 58 18.91 -1.48 -13.79
CA LYS A 58 18.37 -0.35 -13.02
C LYS A 58 18.72 -0.55 -11.54
N ARG A 59 19.21 0.50 -10.92
CA ARG A 59 19.67 0.45 -9.53
C ARG A 59 18.55 0.80 -8.55
N PHE A 60 18.70 0.31 -7.34
CA PHE A 60 17.85 0.68 -6.21
C PHE A 60 18.00 2.17 -5.89
N GLN A 61 16.96 2.78 -5.32
CA GLN A 61 16.96 4.18 -4.90
C GLN A 61 17.94 4.38 -3.75
N THR A 62 18.80 5.40 -3.87
CA THR A 62 19.79 5.77 -2.84
C THR A 62 19.62 7.23 -2.44
N SER A 63 20.12 7.56 -1.25
CA SER A 63 20.36 8.94 -0.82
C SER A 63 21.48 9.59 -1.62
N ALA A 64 21.74 10.87 -1.39
CA ALA A 64 22.87 11.58 -1.98
C ALA A 64 24.23 10.98 -1.58
N GLN A 65 24.31 10.32 -0.42
CA GLN A 65 25.49 9.64 0.10
C GLN A 65 25.63 8.20 -0.42
N GLY A 66 24.72 7.72 -1.27
CA GLY A 66 24.75 6.38 -1.84
C GLY A 66 24.11 5.30 -0.97
N THR A 67 23.58 5.62 0.22
CA THR A 67 22.88 4.66 1.08
C THR A 67 21.52 4.31 0.48
N PRO A 68 21.14 3.02 0.38
CA PRO A 68 19.79 2.64 -0.07
C PRO A 68 18.70 3.23 0.82
N ILE A 69 17.65 3.74 0.20
CA ILE A 69 16.49 4.33 0.89
C ILE A 69 15.18 3.86 0.31
N ILE A 70 14.16 3.81 1.16
CA ILE A 70 12.77 3.76 0.74
C ILE A 70 12.19 5.17 0.86
N PRO A 71 11.86 5.87 -0.25
CA PRO A 71 11.33 7.22 -0.18
C PRO A 71 10.08 7.31 0.69
N GLY A 72 10.00 8.32 1.55
CA GLY A 72 8.84 8.58 2.40
C GLY A 72 7.53 8.71 1.60
N SER A 73 7.60 9.19 0.36
CA SER A 73 6.46 9.22 -0.56
C SER A 73 5.96 7.82 -0.94
N SER A 74 6.86 6.82 -1.07
CA SER A 74 6.51 5.42 -1.31
C SER A 74 5.81 4.80 -0.11
N LEU A 75 6.31 5.09 1.10
CA LEU A 75 5.69 4.66 2.36
C LEU A 75 4.32 5.32 2.54
N LYS A 76 4.23 6.62 2.35
CA LYS A 76 2.96 7.36 2.42
C LYS A 76 1.93 6.79 1.45
N GLY A 77 2.32 6.46 0.22
CA GLY A 77 1.45 5.86 -0.78
C GLY A 77 0.95 4.47 -0.38
N LEU A 78 1.83 3.62 0.18
CA LEU A 78 1.47 2.30 0.67
C LEU A 78 0.42 2.38 1.77
N PHE A 79 0.70 3.12 2.84
CA PHE A 79 -0.18 3.21 4.00
C PHE A 79 -1.48 3.95 3.69
N ARG A 80 -1.44 4.99 2.85
CA ARG A 80 -2.65 5.65 2.35
C ARG A 80 -3.56 4.68 1.62
N SER A 81 -3.02 3.88 0.69
CA SER A 81 -3.80 2.89 -0.07
C SER A 81 -4.47 1.87 0.85
N LEU A 82 -3.79 1.48 1.93
CA LEU A 82 -4.36 0.56 2.91
C LEU A 82 -5.46 1.23 3.76
N VAL A 83 -5.24 2.46 4.24
CA VAL A 83 -6.27 3.22 4.94
C VAL A 83 -7.49 3.47 4.07
N GLU A 84 -7.32 3.82 2.79
CA GLU A 84 -8.42 3.96 1.83
C GLU A 84 -9.22 2.66 1.63
N THR A 85 -8.60 1.52 1.91
CA THR A 85 -9.22 0.20 1.74
C THR A 85 -9.96 -0.20 3.01
N VAL A 86 -9.31 -0.13 4.16
CA VAL A 86 -9.81 -0.64 5.45
C VAL A 86 -10.91 0.28 6.03
N ALA A 87 -10.67 1.60 6.01
CA ALA A 87 -11.71 2.58 6.35
C ALA A 87 -12.28 3.12 5.05
N PRO A 88 -13.45 2.65 4.57
CA PRO A 88 -13.95 2.98 3.25
C PRO A 88 -13.58 4.39 2.82
N GLY A 89 -12.54 4.52 1.99
CA GLY A 89 -11.99 5.81 1.56
C GLY A 89 -12.46 6.17 0.15
N CYS A 90 -12.33 7.43 -0.21
CA CYS A 90 -12.59 7.85 -1.57
C CYS A 90 -11.56 7.26 -2.55
N TRP A 91 -11.92 7.16 -3.81
CA TRP A 91 -11.04 6.69 -4.89
C TRP A 91 -10.36 7.88 -5.55
N TRP A 92 -9.42 8.47 -4.84
CA TRP A 92 -8.88 9.77 -5.15
C TRP A 92 -8.08 9.85 -6.47
N LEU A 93 -7.43 8.77 -6.89
CA LEU A 93 -6.71 8.69 -8.18
C LEU A 93 -7.52 7.99 -9.29
N TYR A 94 -8.77 7.63 -9.02
CA TYR A 94 -9.60 6.94 -9.99
C TYR A 94 -10.12 7.92 -11.06
N ASN A 95 -9.73 7.71 -12.31
CA ASN A 95 -10.27 8.45 -13.43
C ASN A 95 -11.29 7.64 -14.27
N GLY A 96 -11.28 6.31 -14.12
CA GLY A 96 -12.20 5.37 -14.77
C GLY A 96 -12.13 5.32 -16.29
N THR A 97 -11.24 6.08 -16.91
CA THR A 97 -11.07 6.17 -18.36
C THR A 97 -9.81 5.46 -18.82
N TYR A 98 -9.93 4.68 -19.89
CA TYR A 98 -8.82 3.94 -20.48
C TYR A 98 -8.73 4.25 -21.98
N ARG A 99 -7.59 3.95 -22.58
CA ARG A 99 -7.46 3.93 -24.04
C ARG A 99 -8.53 2.98 -24.63
N ASP A 100 -8.90 3.15 -25.86
CA ASP A 100 -9.88 2.30 -26.57
C ASP A 100 -11.34 2.47 -26.11
N HIS A 101 -11.72 3.63 -25.62
CA HIS A 101 -13.11 4.00 -25.24
C HIS A 101 -13.74 3.13 -24.14
N VAL A 102 -12.93 2.43 -23.32
CA VAL A 102 -13.44 1.75 -22.14
C VAL A 102 -13.58 2.74 -21.00
N ASP A 103 -14.79 2.93 -20.52
CA ASP A 103 -15.14 3.88 -19.46
C ASP A 103 -15.81 3.17 -18.28
N TYR A 104 -15.18 3.29 -17.12
CA TYR A 104 -15.67 2.78 -15.84
C TYR A 104 -16.06 3.90 -14.87
N ARG A 105 -16.10 5.17 -15.28
CA ARG A 105 -16.41 6.30 -14.38
C ARG A 105 -17.72 6.12 -13.63
N GLN A 106 -18.76 5.68 -14.32
CA GLN A 106 -20.07 5.43 -13.73
C GLN A 106 -20.15 4.13 -12.90
N LYS A 107 -19.09 3.29 -12.91
CA LYS A 107 -19.03 2.05 -12.12
C LYS A 107 -18.51 2.28 -10.70
N LEU A 108 -18.10 3.49 -10.37
CA LEU A 108 -17.76 3.90 -9.01
C LEU A 108 -18.96 4.65 -8.41
N PRO A 109 -19.59 4.14 -7.33
CA PRO A 109 -20.71 4.80 -6.66
C PRO A 109 -20.33 6.21 -6.19
N GLN A 110 -21.28 7.15 -6.29
CA GLN A 110 -21.08 8.56 -5.99
C GLN A 110 -20.47 8.82 -4.60
N PRO A 111 -20.86 8.15 -3.49
CA PRO A 111 -20.27 8.38 -2.18
C PRO A 111 -18.77 8.05 -2.08
N PHE A 112 -18.25 7.23 -3.01
CA PHE A 112 -16.84 6.82 -3.06
C PHE A 112 -16.00 7.66 -4.03
N GLN A 113 -16.59 8.63 -4.70
CA GLN A 113 -15.83 9.54 -5.55
C GLN A 113 -14.88 10.42 -4.74
N GLN A 114 -13.90 11.00 -5.42
CA GLN A 114 -12.86 11.84 -4.82
C GLN A 114 -13.45 12.94 -3.94
N CYS A 115 -12.87 13.14 -2.76
CA CYS A 115 -13.15 14.33 -1.94
C CYS A 115 -12.74 15.60 -2.69
N SER A 116 -13.60 16.61 -2.67
CA SER A 116 -13.38 17.86 -3.42
C SER A 116 -13.42 19.12 -2.55
N THR A 117 -13.91 19.00 -1.31
CA THR A 117 -14.02 20.11 -0.36
C THR A 117 -13.38 19.75 0.98
N LEU A 118 -13.00 20.77 1.78
CA LEU A 118 -12.43 20.56 3.11
C LEU A 118 -13.46 20.16 4.17
N ASN A 119 -14.74 20.38 3.88
CA ASN A 119 -15.83 20.10 4.82
C ASN A 119 -16.36 18.66 4.70
N ASP A 120 -15.91 17.89 3.69
CA ASP A 120 -16.44 16.57 3.38
C ASP A 120 -15.31 15.59 3.00
N LEU A 121 -14.46 15.25 3.97
CA LEU A 121 -13.27 14.44 3.78
C LEU A 121 -13.45 13.02 4.34
N CYS A 122 -13.08 12.02 3.55
CA CYS A 122 -12.95 10.65 4.03
C CYS A 122 -11.75 10.49 4.98
N PRO A 123 -11.67 9.41 5.79
CA PRO A 123 -10.58 9.19 6.75
C PRO A 123 -9.19 9.29 6.13
N ALA A 124 -8.98 8.71 4.95
CA ALA A 124 -7.68 8.77 4.28
C ALA A 124 -7.28 10.19 3.85
N CYS A 125 -8.24 11.00 3.35
CA CYS A 125 -7.96 12.38 2.98
C CYS A 125 -7.68 13.27 4.20
N ARG A 126 -8.33 13.01 5.36
CA ARG A 126 -8.01 13.72 6.61
C ARG A 126 -6.59 13.39 7.09
N LEU A 127 -6.19 12.11 7.05
CA LEU A 127 -4.87 11.67 7.51
C LEU A 127 -3.74 12.08 6.55
N PHE A 128 -3.90 11.80 5.26
CA PHE A 128 -2.80 11.91 4.29
C PHE A 128 -2.84 13.17 3.42
N GLY A 129 -3.88 13.98 3.59
CA GLY A 129 -4.04 15.19 2.81
C GLY A 129 -4.77 14.99 1.49
N LEU A 130 -4.99 16.09 0.80
CA LEU A 130 -5.75 16.15 -0.45
C LEU A 130 -5.16 17.22 -1.37
N VAL A 131 -5.01 16.88 -2.64
CA VAL A 131 -4.79 17.86 -3.72
C VAL A 131 -5.87 17.62 -4.77
N HIS A 132 -6.79 18.53 -4.92
CA HIS A 132 -7.84 18.45 -5.91
C HIS A 132 -7.60 19.48 -7.03
N ARG A 133 -7.73 19.05 -8.29
CA ARG A 133 -7.37 19.90 -9.46
C ARG A 133 -8.10 21.26 -9.53
N ARG A 134 -9.33 21.31 -9.02
CA ARG A 134 -10.20 22.50 -9.04
C ARG A 134 -10.84 22.79 -7.68
N GLY A 135 -10.21 22.36 -6.61
CA GLY A 135 -10.83 22.41 -5.29
C GLY A 135 -9.80 22.50 -4.17
N ALA A 136 -10.09 21.82 -3.09
CA ALA A 136 -9.36 21.93 -1.85
C ALA A 136 -7.92 21.40 -1.93
N LEU A 137 -7.03 22.11 -1.24
CA LEU A 137 -5.69 21.66 -0.87
C LEU A 137 -5.65 21.46 0.63
N LEU A 138 -5.24 20.30 1.09
CA LEU A 138 -5.05 19.98 2.50
C LEU A 138 -3.70 19.29 2.71
N LEU A 139 -2.89 19.85 3.59
CA LEU A 139 -1.71 19.18 4.10
C LEU A 139 -2.16 18.02 5.01
N GLY A 140 -1.58 16.83 4.81
CA GLY A 140 -1.90 15.67 5.64
C GLY A 140 -1.38 15.81 7.07
N LYS A 141 -2.08 15.18 8.01
CA LYS A 141 -1.68 15.06 9.41
C LYS A 141 -0.49 14.11 9.62
N VAL A 142 -0.19 13.25 8.63
CA VAL A 142 0.85 12.23 8.72
C VAL A 142 1.91 12.47 7.66
N SER A 143 3.18 12.47 8.09
CA SER A 143 4.35 12.55 7.23
C SER A 143 5.29 11.37 7.47
N PHE A 144 5.96 10.94 6.43
CA PHE A 144 6.94 9.86 6.44
C PHE A 144 8.28 10.40 5.99
N ASP A 145 9.30 10.18 6.79
CA ASP A 145 10.67 10.40 6.37
C ASP A 145 11.09 9.26 5.42
N ASP A 146 12.18 9.46 4.68
CA ASP A 146 12.79 8.39 3.93
C ASP A 146 13.29 7.31 4.91
N ALA A 147 12.96 6.04 4.63
CA ALA A 147 13.51 4.96 5.45
C ALA A 147 14.95 4.66 4.99
N ILE A 148 15.86 4.66 5.94
CA ILE A 148 17.30 4.52 5.71
C ILE A 148 17.74 3.07 5.93
N CYS A 149 18.48 2.50 4.99
CA CYS A 149 19.03 1.16 5.11
C CYS A 149 20.03 1.09 6.28
N ILE A 150 19.83 0.12 7.18
CA ILE A 150 20.71 -0.17 8.32
C ILE A 150 21.39 -1.53 8.19
N ARG A 151 20.85 -2.40 7.34
CA ARG A 151 21.45 -3.68 6.98
C ARG A 151 21.13 -3.97 5.53
N GLU A 152 22.14 -3.99 4.69
CA GLU A 152 22.01 -4.34 3.28
C GLU A 152 22.32 -5.82 3.07
N VAL A 153 21.49 -6.50 2.30
CA VAL A 153 21.72 -7.86 1.80
C VAL A 153 21.78 -7.78 0.29
N GLY A 154 22.88 -8.23 -0.30
CA GLY A 154 23.06 -8.27 -1.74
C GLY A 154 22.13 -9.24 -2.42
N HIS A 155 21.82 -8.96 -3.67
CA HIS A 155 21.09 -9.87 -4.57
C HIS A 155 21.60 -9.66 -5.99
N ASP A 156 21.79 -10.74 -6.72
CA ASP A 156 22.20 -10.65 -8.12
C ASP A 156 21.14 -9.91 -8.96
N PRO A 157 21.57 -9.14 -9.97
CA PRO A 157 20.64 -8.54 -10.91
C PRO A 157 19.76 -9.58 -11.61
N ILE A 158 18.50 -9.25 -11.80
CA ILE A 158 17.52 -10.14 -12.44
C ILE A 158 16.80 -9.45 -13.59
N PHE A 159 16.35 -10.25 -14.56
CA PHE A 159 15.33 -9.82 -15.50
C PHE A 159 13.96 -10.18 -14.95
N THR A 160 13.06 -9.20 -14.86
CA THR A 160 11.67 -9.45 -14.44
C THR A 160 10.93 -10.23 -15.54
N PRO A 161 9.87 -10.98 -15.20
CA PRO A 161 8.93 -11.44 -16.24
C PRO A 161 8.25 -10.23 -16.89
N ILE A 162 7.58 -10.46 -18.01
CA ILE A 162 6.74 -9.43 -18.64
C ILE A 162 5.58 -9.11 -17.70
N LEU A 163 5.60 -7.90 -17.16
CA LEU A 163 4.53 -7.39 -16.31
C LEU A 163 3.49 -6.71 -17.19
N ASP A 164 2.48 -7.49 -17.56
CA ASP A 164 1.45 -7.05 -18.51
C ASP A 164 0.70 -5.80 -18.04
N ALA A 165 0.28 -4.97 -18.98
CA ALA A 165 -0.59 -3.84 -18.71
C ALA A 165 -2.03 -4.31 -18.41
N PRO A 166 -2.84 -3.50 -17.67
CA PRO A 166 -4.26 -3.78 -17.50
C PRO A 166 -4.96 -3.99 -18.84
N LYS A 167 -5.90 -4.94 -18.88
CA LYS A 167 -6.72 -5.24 -20.07
C LYS A 167 -8.15 -4.76 -19.88
N PRO A 168 -8.41 -3.44 -19.99
CA PRO A 168 -9.68 -2.84 -19.57
C PRO A 168 -10.89 -3.35 -20.36
N ARG A 169 -10.68 -3.93 -21.56
CA ARG A 169 -11.77 -4.57 -22.34
C ARG A 169 -12.27 -5.85 -21.69
N HIS A 170 -11.47 -6.50 -20.85
CA HIS A 170 -11.87 -7.71 -20.12
C HIS A 170 -12.67 -7.32 -18.85
N ARG A 171 -13.90 -6.85 -19.06
CA ARG A 171 -14.77 -6.26 -18.03
C ARG A 171 -15.00 -7.16 -16.82
N ALA A 172 -15.15 -8.47 -17.05
CA ALA A 172 -15.37 -9.46 -16.00
C ALA A 172 -14.27 -9.50 -14.94
N TRP A 173 -13.08 -8.96 -15.22
CA TRP A 173 -11.98 -8.87 -14.24
C TRP A 173 -12.08 -7.66 -13.33
N TYR A 174 -12.61 -6.53 -13.85
CA TYR A 174 -12.56 -5.24 -13.16
C TYR A 174 -13.89 -4.82 -12.55
N LEU A 175 -14.95 -5.53 -12.90
CA LEU A 175 -16.29 -5.31 -12.36
C LEU A 175 -16.68 -6.43 -11.39
N ASP A 176 -17.56 -6.12 -10.46
CA ASP A 176 -18.20 -7.11 -9.59
C ASP A 176 -19.06 -8.09 -10.40
N GLY A 177 -19.60 -9.13 -9.75
CA GLY A 177 -20.43 -10.15 -10.41
C GLY A 177 -21.71 -9.59 -11.04
N SER A 178 -22.16 -8.40 -10.66
CA SER A 178 -23.32 -7.73 -11.27
C SER A 178 -22.94 -6.94 -12.54
N GLY A 179 -21.65 -6.67 -12.77
CA GLY A 179 -21.16 -5.79 -13.82
C GLY A 179 -21.51 -4.31 -13.64
N GLN A 180 -22.05 -3.93 -12.49
CA GLN A 180 -22.49 -2.56 -12.22
C GLN A 180 -21.47 -1.73 -11.46
N ARG A 181 -20.54 -2.36 -10.73
CA ARG A 181 -19.56 -1.67 -9.89
C ARG A 181 -18.16 -2.22 -10.13
N VAL A 182 -17.16 -1.43 -9.84
CA VAL A 182 -15.75 -1.90 -9.83
C VAL A 182 -15.60 -3.02 -8.80
N ALA A 183 -14.76 -4.03 -9.11
CA ALA A 183 -14.59 -5.23 -8.29
C ALA A 183 -14.03 -4.94 -6.89
N GLY A 184 -13.23 -3.88 -6.75
CA GLY A 184 -12.58 -3.52 -5.51
C GLY A 184 -11.21 -2.88 -5.74
N ARG A 185 -10.40 -2.82 -4.71
CA ARG A 185 -9.02 -2.29 -4.77
C ARG A 185 -8.03 -3.43 -5.02
N LYS A 186 -7.13 -3.22 -5.98
CA LYS A 186 -6.16 -4.23 -6.42
C LYS A 186 -5.03 -4.40 -5.41
N PHE A 187 -4.84 -5.64 -4.92
CA PHE A 187 -3.73 -6.03 -4.06
C PHE A 187 -3.00 -7.26 -4.62
N TYR A 188 -1.68 -7.31 -4.45
CA TYR A 188 -0.85 -8.40 -4.93
C TYR A 188 -0.62 -9.44 -3.84
N PHE A 189 -0.71 -10.72 -4.20
CA PHE A 189 -0.36 -11.82 -3.30
C PHE A 189 1.13 -11.83 -2.98
N HIS A 190 1.47 -12.31 -1.78
CA HIS A 190 2.81 -12.80 -1.51
C HIS A 190 3.04 -14.11 -2.28
N GLN A 191 4.29 -14.39 -2.61
CA GLN A 191 4.64 -15.58 -3.37
C GLN A 191 5.76 -16.34 -2.68
N SER A 192 5.73 -17.68 -2.76
CA SER A 192 6.73 -18.57 -2.17
C SER A 192 8.08 -18.52 -2.90
N SER A 193 8.10 -18.04 -4.14
CA SER A 193 9.31 -17.83 -4.93
C SER A 193 9.18 -16.61 -5.84
N ILE A 194 10.30 -15.96 -6.13
CA ILE A 194 10.34 -14.89 -7.13
C ILE A 194 10.37 -15.50 -8.54
N GLN A 195 9.79 -14.76 -9.48
CA GLN A 195 9.79 -15.13 -10.90
C GLN A 195 10.77 -14.24 -11.66
N THR A 196 11.63 -14.86 -12.45
CA THR A 196 12.64 -14.19 -13.24
C THR A 196 12.65 -14.74 -14.68
N GLU A 197 13.20 -13.96 -15.61
CA GLU A 197 13.52 -14.38 -16.97
C GLU A 197 15.04 -14.53 -17.13
N ARG A 198 15.46 -15.37 -18.08
CA ARG A 198 16.89 -15.59 -18.37
C ARG A 198 17.59 -14.40 -19.05
N GLY A 199 16.81 -13.50 -19.64
CA GLY A 199 17.35 -12.37 -20.39
C GLY A 199 16.31 -11.36 -20.81
N PRO A 200 16.70 -10.38 -21.65
CA PRO A 200 15.80 -9.36 -22.16
C PRO A 200 14.73 -9.96 -23.07
N ARG A 201 13.53 -9.41 -22.96
CA ARG A 201 12.39 -9.67 -23.83
C ARG A 201 12.04 -8.39 -24.57
N THR A 202 11.89 -8.47 -25.88
CA THR A 202 11.53 -7.32 -26.71
C THR A 202 10.25 -7.57 -27.49
N SER A 203 9.54 -6.49 -27.81
CA SER A 203 8.41 -6.51 -28.73
C SER A 203 8.91 -6.72 -30.19
N GLN A 204 7.99 -6.95 -31.13
CA GLN A 204 8.30 -6.97 -32.56
C GLN A 204 8.92 -5.64 -33.05
N LYS A 205 8.70 -4.54 -32.33
CA LYS A 205 9.28 -3.22 -32.63
C LYS A 205 10.59 -2.95 -31.88
N GLY A 206 11.19 -3.97 -31.23
CA GLY A 206 12.42 -3.82 -30.46
C GLY A 206 12.28 -3.15 -29.09
N GLU A 207 11.05 -2.81 -28.66
CA GLU A 207 10.82 -2.17 -27.36
C GLU A 207 10.98 -3.19 -26.21
N PRO A 208 11.64 -2.84 -25.09
CA PRO A 208 11.79 -3.75 -23.97
C PRO A 208 10.43 -4.05 -23.30
N LEU A 209 10.14 -5.34 -23.12
CA LEU A 209 8.92 -5.83 -22.48
C LEU A 209 9.13 -6.19 -21.01
N ASN A 210 10.37 -6.42 -20.60
CA ASN A 210 10.76 -6.69 -19.23
C ASN A 210 11.88 -5.74 -18.78
N GLN A 211 12.24 -5.78 -17.49
CA GLN A 211 13.24 -4.88 -16.94
C GLN A 211 14.40 -5.67 -16.34
N HIS A 212 15.63 -5.20 -16.59
CA HIS A 212 16.82 -5.64 -15.87
C HIS A 212 16.98 -4.76 -14.62
N ILE A 213 16.93 -5.34 -13.44
CA ILE A 213 16.96 -4.65 -12.16
C ILE A 213 17.97 -5.27 -11.21
N ALA A 214 18.55 -4.47 -10.32
CA ALA A 214 19.39 -4.90 -9.21
C ALA A 214 18.60 -4.67 -7.89
N PRO A 215 17.84 -5.68 -7.40
CA PRO A 215 17.12 -5.57 -6.15
C PRO A 215 18.04 -5.76 -4.96
N LEU A 216 17.60 -5.34 -3.77
CA LEU A 216 18.20 -5.76 -2.51
C LEU A 216 17.60 -7.10 -2.07
N GLY A 217 18.41 -7.93 -1.42
CA GLY A 217 18.03 -9.27 -0.99
C GLY A 217 17.06 -9.29 0.19
N ALA A 218 16.42 -10.44 0.38
CA ALA A 218 15.66 -10.72 1.59
C ALA A 218 16.54 -10.57 2.84
N GLY A 219 15.98 -10.06 3.93
CA GLY A 219 16.72 -9.71 5.14
C GLY A 219 17.29 -8.29 5.15
N THR A 220 17.27 -7.55 4.04
CA THR A 220 17.61 -6.12 4.05
C THR A 220 16.69 -5.37 4.99
N ALA A 221 17.23 -4.52 5.85
CA ALA A 221 16.48 -3.80 6.86
C ALA A 221 16.67 -2.28 6.77
N PHE A 222 15.60 -1.54 7.02
CA PHE A 222 15.53 -0.08 6.99
C PHE A 222 14.91 0.41 8.29
N THR A 223 15.38 1.55 8.81
CA THR A 223 14.66 2.29 9.86
C THR A 223 13.81 3.38 9.23
N PHE A 224 12.64 3.63 9.80
CA PHE A 224 11.75 4.70 9.36
C PHE A 224 11.22 5.50 10.55
N THR A 225 10.85 6.74 10.27
CA THR A 225 10.13 7.61 11.19
C THR A 225 8.87 8.14 10.51
N THR A 226 7.76 8.05 11.23
CA THR A 226 6.49 8.66 10.85
C THR A 226 6.10 9.68 11.89
N ARG A 227 5.81 10.91 11.47
CA ARG A 227 5.29 11.95 12.35
C ARG A 227 3.80 12.13 12.10
N PHE A 228 3.07 12.35 13.16
CA PHE A 228 1.64 12.65 13.09
C PHE A 228 1.31 13.86 13.96
N THR A 229 0.39 14.69 13.49
CA THR A 229 0.00 15.94 14.16
C THR A 229 -1.52 16.03 14.22
N ASN A 230 -2.04 16.26 15.41
CA ASN A 230 -3.47 16.49 15.65
C ASN A 230 -4.38 15.37 15.09
N VAL A 231 -3.97 14.11 15.27
CA VAL A 231 -4.70 12.92 14.82
C VAL A 231 -5.80 12.61 15.84
N ALA A 232 -7.03 12.45 15.36
CA ALA A 232 -8.18 12.15 16.22
C ALA A 232 -8.13 10.72 16.81
N ASP A 233 -8.92 10.48 17.86
CA ASP A 233 -8.95 9.19 18.55
C ASP A 233 -9.41 8.04 17.65
N ASP A 234 -10.26 8.30 16.65
CA ASP A 234 -10.70 7.31 15.66
C ASP A 234 -9.73 7.16 14.46
N GLU A 235 -8.82 8.11 14.28
CA GLU A 235 -7.83 8.10 13.20
C GLU A 235 -6.52 7.39 13.59
N LEU A 236 -6.13 7.46 14.88
CA LEU A 236 -4.89 6.85 15.36
C LEU A 236 -4.91 5.32 15.28
N PRO A 237 -5.99 4.61 15.70
CA PRO A 237 -6.09 3.16 15.52
C PRO A 237 -6.00 2.73 14.06
N LEU A 238 -6.61 3.49 13.16
CA LEU A 238 -6.57 3.24 11.73
C LEU A 238 -5.15 3.39 11.15
N LEU A 239 -4.42 4.43 11.57
CA LEU A 239 -3.02 4.62 11.20
C LEU A 239 -2.15 3.47 11.72
N LEU A 240 -2.32 3.08 12.99
CA LEU A 240 -1.59 1.97 13.60
C LEU A 240 -1.88 0.64 12.87
N TYR A 241 -3.15 0.34 12.61
CA TYR A 241 -3.50 -0.87 11.85
C TYR A 241 -2.86 -0.87 10.46
N ALA A 242 -2.86 0.26 9.77
CA ALA A 242 -2.20 0.36 8.46
C ALA A 242 -0.67 0.14 8.54
N LEU A 243 -0.03 0.55 9.64
CA LEU A 243 1.41 0.38 9.85
C LEU A 243 1.78 -1.06 10.21
N VAL A 244 1.05 -1.68 11.14
CA VAL A 244 1.47 -2.97 11.70
C VAL A 244 0.69 -4.16 11.16
N LEU A 245 -0.55 -4.00 10.71
CA LEU A 245 -1.46 -5.09 10.33
C LEU A 245 -1.72 -6.08 11.50
N GLU A 246 -2.06 -7.33 11.16
CA GLU A 246 -2.21 -8.43 12.10
C GLU A 246 -0.94 -9.29 12.03
N GLN A 247 -0.11 -9.25 13.07
CA GLN A 247 1.20 -9.91 13.11
C GLN A 247 1.31 -10.82 14.33
N ARG A 248 2.03 -11.95 14.17
CA ARG A 248 2.26 -12.90 15.27
C ARG A 248 3.09 -12.30 16.39
N ASP A 249 4.04 -11.44 16.08
CA ASP A 249 4.87 -10.74 17.07
C ASP A 249 4.05 -9.80 17.96
N LEU A 250 2.86 -9.41 17.54
CA LEU A 250 1.88 -8.67 18.35
C LEU A 250 0.86 -9.58 19.05
N GLY A 251 1.08 -10.91 19.04
CA GLY A 251 0.20 -11.89 19.68
C GLY A 251 -1.03 -12.28 18.86
N HIS A 252 -1.10 -11.92 17.56
CA HIS A 252 -2.24 -12.30 16.72
C HIS A 252 -2.06 -13.70 16.11
N GLU A 253 -3.17 -14.42 15.91
CA GLU A 253 -3.16 -15.73 15.22
C GLU A 253 -2.76 -15.61 13.76
N ARG A 254 -3.17 -14.50 13.11
CA ARG A 254 -2.87 -14.20 11.72
C ARG A 254 -1.52 -13.53 11.61
N ASP A 255 -0.88 -13.75 10.47
CA ASP A 255 0.35 -13.08 10.13
C ASP A 255 0.23 -12.48 8.74
N LEU A 256 0.28 -11.16 8.67
CA LEU A 256 0.15 -10.39 7.43
C LEU A 256 1.43 -9.61 7.17
N ARG A 257 1.75 -9.39 5.90
CA ARG A 257 2.87 -8.56 5.46
C ARG A 257 2.43 -7.53 4.45
N HIS A 258 3.16 -6.45 4.35
CA HIS A 258 2.94 -5.44 3.33
C HIS A 258 3.60 -5.83 2.00
N LYS A 259 3.17 -5.18 0.91
CA LYS A 259 3.70 -5.36 -0.43
C LYS A 259 4.14 -4.02 -1.00
N LEU A 260 5.45 -3.82 -1.12
CA LEU A 260 6.07 -2.53 -1.47
C LEU A 260 6.96 -2.65 -2.72
N GLY A 261 7.18 -1.57 -3.44
CA GLY A 261 8.15 -1.45 -4.54
C GLY A 261 7.63 -1.96 -5.89
N TYR A 262 8.56 -2.25 -6.78
CA TYR A 262 8.32 -2.72 -8.14
C TYR A 262 8.29 -4.26 -8.21
N ALA A 263 7.79 -4.78 -9.33
CA ALA A 263 7.71 -6.21 -9.63
C ALA A 263 6.95 -7.05 -8.57
N LYS A 264 5.99 -6.46 -7.86
CA LYS A 264 5.10 -7.18 -6.93
C LYS A 264 4.46 -8.44 -7.55
N PRO A 265 4.00 -8.41 -8.83
CA PRO A 265 3.45 -9.60 -9.47
C PRO A 265 4.44 -10.75 -9.64
N ALA A 266 5.73 -10.45 -9.65
CA ALA A 266 6.81 -11.43 -9.76
C ALA A 266 7.31 -11.96 -8.41
N GLY A 267 6.64 -11.60 -7.29
CA GLY A 267 6.98 -12.08 -5.96
C GLY A 267 7.85 -11.11 -5.14
N LEU A 268 8.37 -10.02 -5.74
CA LEU A 268 9.21 -9.05 -5.03
C LEU A 268 8.39 -8.21 -4.05
N GLY A 269 9.08 -7.63 -3.07
CA GLY A 269 8.57 -6.55 -2.25
C GLY A 269 7.63 -6.96 -1.11
N SER A 270 7.66 -8.21 -0.64
CA SER A 270 7.05 -8.57 0.64
C SER A 270 7.91 -8.00 1.76
N VAL A 271 7.31 -7.22 2.65
CA VAL A 271 8.03 -6.57 3.75
C VAL A 271 7.30 -6.72 5.07
N HIS A 272 8.07 -6.89 6.13
CA HIS A 272 7.63 -6.84 7.51
C HIS A 272 7.84 -5.43 8.05
N VAL A 273 6.81 -4.82 8.58
CA VAL A 273 6.87 -3.47 9.18
C VAL A 273 6.61 -3.61 10.67
N GLN A 274 7.58 -3.23 11.48
CA GLN A 274 7.50 -3.25 12.94
C GLN A 274 7.64 -1.83 13.47
N VAL A 275 6.75 -1.43 14.38
CA VAL A 275 6.89 -0.21 15.17
C VAL A 275 7.65 -0.57 16.45
N THR A 276 8.74 0.13 16.73
CA THR A 276 9.64 -0.16 17.87
C THR A 276 9.54 0.89 18.96
N ARG A 277 9.06 2.09 18.61
CA ARG A 277 8.89 3.20 19.55
C ARG A 277 7.74 4.10 19.14
N MET A 278 6.96 4.58 20.10
CA MET A 278 5.96 5.63 19.93
C MET A 278 6.13 6.69 21.00
N VAL A 279 6.18 7.94 20.56
CA VAL A 279 6.13 9.10 21.44
C VAL A 279 4.91 9.90 21.06
N ARG A 280 4.04 10.22 22.02
CA ARG A 280 2.83 11.01 21.76
C ARG A 280 2.46 11.91 22.93
N TRP A 281 1.71 12.94 22.64
CA TRP A 281 1.09 13.84 23.59
C TRP A 281 -0.22 14.39 23.04
N ARG A 282 -1.07 14.89 23.92
CA ARG A 282 -2.24 15.69 23.50
C ARG A 282 -1.80 17.12 23.25
N ASP A 283 -2.14 17.67 22.09
CA ASP A 283 -1.77 19.03 21.74
C ASP A 283 -2.41 20.06 22.67
N SER A 284 -3.64 19.84 23.15
CA SER A 284 -4.29 20.69 24.16
C SER A 284 -3.50 20.81 25.45
N ALA A 285 -2.70 19.79 25.78
CA ALA A 285 -1.89 19.75 26.99
C ALA A 285 -0.46 20.31 26.81
N ARG A 286 -0.06 20.63 25.59
CA ARG A 286 1.31 21.06 25.25
C ARG A 286 1.78 22.30 26.02
N TYR A 287 0.87 23.23 26.27
CA TYR A 287 1.17 24.48 26.96
C TYR A 287 0.71 24.50 28.44
N THR A 288 0.02 23.45 28.89
CA THR A 288 -0.51 23.31 30.23
C THR A 288 0.20 22.27 31.10
N GLY A 289 1.39 21.83 30.67
CA GLY A 289 2.20 20.82 31.38
C GLY A 289 1.77 19.37 31.16
N GLY A 290 1.09 19.08 30.05
CA GLY A 290 0.68 17.72 29.70
C GLY A 290 1.88 16.79 29.51
N GLN A 291 1.70 15.54 29.92
CA GLN A 291 2.76 14.53 29.86
C GLN A 291 2.99 14.06 28.42
N VAL A 292 4.27 13.96 28.06
CA VAL A 292 4.72 13.21 26.88
C VAL A 292 4.75 11.73 27.24
N GLU A 293 3.98 10.93 26.52
CA GLU A 293 3.92 9.49 26.71
C GLU A 293 4.94 8.82 25.75
N THR A 294 5.77 7.94 26.29
CA THR A 294 6.70 7.13 25.51
C THR A 294 6.38 5.65 25.72
N TYR A 295 6.28 4.91 24.61
CA TYR A 295 5.99 3.49 24.58
C TYR A 295 7.07 2.74 23.80
N GLU A 296 7.60 1.70 24.41
CA GLU A 296 8.59 0.77 23.85
C GLU A 296 8.32 -0.66 24.38
N GLY A 297 8.86 -1.67 23.70
CA GLY A 297 8.76 -3.05 24.13
C GLY A 297 7.32 -3.52 24.39
N GLU A 298 7.10 -4.25 25.47
CA GLU A 298 5.78 -4.81 25.83
C GLU A 298 4.69 -3.75 26.02
N ARG A 299 5.02 -2.59 26.55
CA ARG A 299 4.07 -1.49 26.71
C ARG A 299 3.57 -0.95 25.36
N LEU A 300 4.46 -0.90 24.38
CA LEU A 300 4.09 -0.53 23.01
C LEU A 300 3.23 -1.62 22.37
N HIS A 301 3.61 -2.89 22.52
CA HIS A 301 2.84 -4.01 21.97
C HIS A 301 1.42 -4.04 22.56
N ALA A 302 1.27 -3.87 23.86
CA ALA A 302 -0.04 -3.81 24.51
C ALA A 302 -0.89 -2.65 23.99
N LEU A 303 -0.31 -1.44 23.89
CA LEU A 303 -1.00 -0.27 23.33
C LEU A 303 -1.45 -0.51 21.90
N VAL A 304 -0.53 -0.96 21.03
CA VAL A 304 -0.82 -1.19 19.61
C VAL A 304 -1.91 -2.25 19.46
N SER A 305 -1.79 -3.39 20.15
CA SER A 305 -2.79 -4.48 20.11
C SER A 305 -4.15 -4.00 20.57
N GLN A 306 -4.22 -3.20 21.64
CA GLN A 306 -5.47 -2.60 22.11
C GLN A 306 -6.08 -1.67 21.06
N GLN A 307 -5.26 -0.81 20.44
CA GLN A 307 -5.74 0.16 19.44
C GLN A 307 -6.27 -0.50 18.17
N ILE A 308 -5.64 -1.58 17.71
CA ILE A 308 -6.05 -2.27 16.49
C ILE A 308 -7.09 -3.38 16.73
N ALA A 309 -7.41 -3.70 17.98
CA ALA A 309 -8.34 -4.77 18.34
C ALA A 309 -9.69 -4.74 17.58
N PRO A 310 -10.33 -3.58 17.32
CA PRO A 310 -11.57 -3.52 16.54
C PRO A 310 -11.42 -4.08 15.11
N TYR A 311 -10.26 -3.85 14.47
CA TYR A 311 -9.98 -4.40 13.13
C TYR A 311 -9.71 -5.90 13.18
N VAL A 312 -8.94 -6.34 14.17
CA VAL A 312 -8.60 -7.77 14.36
C VAL A 312 -9.84 -8.60 14.63
N ALA A 313 -10.74 -8.10 15.47
CA ALA A 313 -11.99 -8.77 15.85
C ALA A 313 -13.05 -8.76 14.75
N ASP A 314 -12.98 -7.85 13.78
CA ASP A 314 -13.96 -7.77 12.70
C ASP A 314 -13.74 -8.92 11.69
N THR A 315 -14.47 -10.01 11.89
CA THR A 315 -14.50 -11.17 10.99
C THR A 315 -15.60 -11.08 9.94
N ALA A 316 -16.53 -10.15 10.08
CA ALA A 316 -17.67 -9.96 9.17
C ALA A 316 -17.31 -9.10 7.95
N SER A 317 -16.32 -8.22 8.07
CA SER A 317 -15.90 -7.33 6.99
C SER A 317 -15.33 -8.11 5.80
N VAL A 318 -16.04 -8.06 4.67
CA VAL A 318 -15.56 -8.65 3.40
C VAL A 318 -14.23 -8.05 2.95
N THR A 319 -14.00 -6.78 3.26
CA THR A 319 -12.75 -6.07 2.96
C THR A 319 -11.58 -6.65 3.73
N LEU A 320 -11.74 -6.83 5.05
CA LEU A 320 -10.69 -7.42 5.90
C LEU A 320 -10.46 -8.91 5.58
N GLN A 321 -11.53 -9.66 5.28
CA GLN A 321 -11.41 -11.06 4.85
C GLN A 321 -10.54 -11.18 3.58
N ASP A 322 -10.81 -10.35 2.55
CA ASP A 322 -10.03 -10.37 1.31
C ASP A 322 -8.59 -9.89 1.53
N LEU A 323 -8.38 -8.84 2.33
CA LEU A 323 -7.04 -8.35 2.68
C LEU A 323 -6.23 -9.45 3.40
N ARG A 324 -6.80 -10.11 4.40
CA ARG A 324 -6.21 -11.22 5.14
C ARG A 324 -5.85 -12.38 4.23
N ARG A 325 -6.70 -12.73 3.29
CA ARG A 325 -6.44 -13.77 2.30
C ARG A 325 -5.29 -13.41 1.36
N ILE A 326 -5.23 -12.17 0.87
CA ILE A 326 -4.25 -11.74 -0.14
C ILE A 326 -2.88 -11.47 0.50
N TRP A 327 -2.85 -10.92 1.70
CA TRP A 327 -1.61 -10.53 2.40
C TRP A 327 -1.16 -11.50 3.49
N ARG A 328 -1.74 -12.70 3.49
CA ARG A 328 -1.32 -13.79 4.39
C ARG A 328 0.16 -14.12 4.24
N TRP A 329 0.83 -14.32 5.37
CA TRP A 329 2.20 -14.77 5.46
C TRP A 329 2.31 -16.03 6.36
N PRO A 330 3.19 -17.01 6.06
CA PRO A 330 3.92 -17.15 4.81
C PRO A 330 3.01 -17.46 3.62
N PRO A 331 3.47 -17.18 2.37
CA PRO A 331 2.70 -17.49 1.16
C PRO A 331 2.60 -18.98 0.92
N THR A 332 1.50 -19.41 0.31
CA THR A 332 1.22 -20.82 0.05
C THR A 332 1.45 -21.24 -1.41
N GLY A 333 1.83 -20.32 -2.29
CA GLY A 333 1.98 -20.62 -3.71
C GLY A 333 2.70 -19.54 -4.51
N THR A 334 2.89 -19.83 -5.78
CA THR A 334 3.43 -18.92 -6.78
C THR A 334 2.36 -18.63 -7.84
N TYR A 335 2.21 -17.36 -8.19
CA TYR A 335 1.13 -16.85 -9.02
C TYR A 335 1.68 -16.22 -10.29
N ARG A 336 1.08 -16.50 -11.46
CA ARG A 336 1.47 -15.94 -12.74
C ARG A 336 0.27 -15.32 -13.46
N TYR A 337 0.53 -14.31 -14.26
CA TYR A 337 -0.49 -13.81 -15.17
C TYR A 337 -0.88 -14.91 -16.17
N PRO A 338 -2.18 -15.07 -16.48
CA PRO A 338 -2.59 -15.83 -17.64
C PRO A 338 -1.98 -15.23 -18.90
N ASP A 339 -1.67 -16.08 -19.86
CA ASP A 339 -1.12 -15.64 -21.15
C ASP A 339 -2.19 -15.02 -22.06
N ARG A 340 -1.75 -14.50 -23.21
CA ARG A 340 -2.67 -13.88 -24.19
C ARG A 340 -3.68 -14.87 -24.77
N ASN A 341 -3.32 -16.13 -24.91
CA ASN A 341 -4.19 -17.16 -25.48
C ASN A 341 -5.31 -17.49 -24.49
N TRP A 342 -4.97 -17.56 -23.20
CA TRP A 342 -5.99 -17.73 -22.16
C TRP A 342 -7.04 -16.60 -22.19
N PHE A 343 -6.63 -15.32 -22.29
CA PHE A 343 -7.54 -14.20 -22.38
C PHE A 343 -8.42 -14.23 -23.65
N ARG A 344 -7.87 -14.69 -24.77
CA ARG A 344 -8.66 -14.86 -26.02
C ARG A 344 -9.68 -15.97 -25.91
N ALA A 345 -9.31 -17.08 -25.30
CA ALA A 345 -10.19 -18.23 -25.09
C ALA A 345 -11.27 -17.98 -24.02
N ASN A 346 -11.01 -17.05 -23.09
CA ASN A 346 -11.87 -16.80 -21.92
C ASN A 346 -12.28 -15.31 -21.80
N PRO A 347 -12.96 -14.71 -22.80
CA PRO A 347 -13.20 -13.27 -22.84
C PRO A 347 -14.14 -12.75 -21.75
N ALA A 348 -14.95 -13.61 -21.17
CA ALA A 348 -15.93 -13.28 -20.10
C ALA A 348 -15.54 -13.88 -18.76
N ALA A 349 -14.41 -14.55 -18.63
CA ALA A 349 -14.01 -15.20 -17.37
C ALA A 349 -13.68 -14.17 -16.29
N PRO A 350 -14.25 -14.26 -15.08
CA PRO A 350 -13.86 -13.40 -13.96
C PRO A 350 -12.49 -13.80 -13.41
N ILE A 351 -11.88 -12.90 -12.65
CA ILE A 351 -10.55 -13.15 -12.04
C ILE A 351 -10.55 -14.40 -11.14
N SER A 352 -11.69 -14.74 -10.55
CA SER A 352 -11.87 -15.93 -9.70
C SER A 352 -11.63 -17.24 -10.44
N GLN A 353 -11.82 -17.30 -11.75
CA GLN A 353 -11.53 -18.50 -12.56
C GLN A 353 -10.03 -18.75 -12.78
N THR A 354 -9.18 -17.84 -12.36
CA THR A 354 -7.72 -18.01 -12.38
C THR A 354 -7.15 -18.43 -11.02
N ARG A 355 -8.01 -18.69 -10.06
CA ARG A 355 -7.63 -19.14 -8.71
C ARG A 355 -7.26 -20.61 -8.63
#